data_d2a18435ed057edfde7733170984ec6d
#
_entry.id   d2a18435ed057edfde7733170984ec6d
#
_cell.length_a   1.000
_cell.length_b   1.000
_cell.length_c   1.000
_cell.angle_alpha   90.00
_cell.angle_beta   90.00
_cell.angle_gamma   90.00
#
_symmetry.space_group_name_H-M   'P 1'
#
loop_
_entity.id
_entity.type
_entity.pdbx_description
1 polymer ?
#
loop_
_entity_poly.entity_id
_entity_poly.type
_entity_poly.pdbx_seq_one_letter_code
_entity_poly.pdbx_strand_id
1 'polypeptide(L)'
;MKKTFCTAIVLAAGSGKRMGTKIAKQYLEIDGKPLLYYTLLVFERSPRIDKIILTVGSEEQISYCQETILRPYGFQKVASVITGGKERYDSVWMGLKAVKDDLPKEATEGIVFIHDGARPMVSEDILERCFQDAQKYNACVAAVPVKDTIKIADENGFAETTPRRDRVWQVQTPQTFSFGLIYDAYAQLAEQKDTLAGKGIKITDDAMVVETFTDHQVKLTEGSYRNLKVTTPEDLPLAEKYLHS
;
A
#
# COMPACT_ATOMS: atom_id res chain seq x y z
N MET A 1 -25.89 10.37 8.74
CA MET A 1 -25.35 9.63 7.57
C MET A 1 -24.85 8.27 8.05
N LYS A 2 -25.05 7.19 7.27
CA LYS A 2 -24.50 5.86 7.59
C LYS A 2 -22.97 5.97 7.55
N LYS A 3 -22.26 5.39 8.54
CA LYS A 3 -20.81 5.36 8.57
C LYS A 3 -20.29 4.61 7.33
N THR A 4 -19.34 5.18 6.58
CA THR A 4 -18.67 4.49 5.46
C THR A 4 -17.75 3.41 6.04
N PHE A 5 -17.88 2.17 5.59
CA PHE A 5 -17.01 1.07 5.98
C PHE A 5 -15.64 1.22 5.31
N CYS A 6 -14.57 1.10 6.09
CA CYS A 6 -13.20 1.25 5.59
C CYS A 6 -12.38 0.00 5.86
N THR A 7 -11.80 -0.56 4.80
CA THR A 7 -10.91 -1.72 4.89
C THR A 7 -9.49 -1.33 4.50
N ALA A 8 -8.50 -1.76 5.28
CA ALA A 8 -7.10 -1.66 4.88
C ALA A 8 -6.62 -3.00 4.31
N ILE A 9 -5.96 -2.99 3.15
CA ILE A 9 -5.18 -4.11 2.61
C ILE A 9 -3.72 -3.77 2.84
N VAL A 10 -3.08 -4.48 3.78
CA VAL A 10 -1.66 -4.26 4.12
C VAL A 10 -0.80 -5.29 3.42
N LEU A 11 0.13 -4.83 2.58
CA LEU A 11 0.95 -5.68 1.71
C LEU A 11 2.28 -6.03 2.38
N ALA A 12 2.44 -7.27 2.78
CA ALA A 12 3.64 -7.83 3.38
C ALA A 12 4.21 -9.07 2.63
N ALA A 13 3.79 -9.30 1.37
CA ALA A 13 4.22 -10.44 0.55
C ALA A 13 5.59 -10.25 -0.12
N GLY A 14 6.18 -9.04 -0.07
CA GLY A 14 7.44 -8.74 -0.75
C GLY A 14 8.63 -9.50 -0.19
N SER A 15 9.46 -10.08 -1.06
CA SER A 15 10.66 -10.87 -0.69
C SER A 15 11.83 -10.06 -0.14
N GLY A 16 11.79 -8.71 -0.24
CA GLY A 16 12.85 -7.84 0.32
C GLY A 16 14.25 -7.99 -0.30
N LYS A 17 14.37 -8.48 -1.54
CA LYS A 17 15.66 -8.79 -2.20
C LYS A 17 16.73 -7.70 -2.10
N ARG A 18 16.34 -6.42 -2.08
CA ARG A 18 17.26 -5.27 -1.98
C ARG A 18 17.90 -5.09 -0.59
N MET A 19 17.36 -5.74 0.43
CA MET A 19 17.91 -5.67 1.80
C MET A 19 19.15 -6.54 2.02
N GLY A 20 19.44 -7.51 1.12
CA GLY A 20 20.56 -8.44 1.27
C GLY A 20 20.46 -9.37 2.49
N THR A 21 19.30 -9.40 3.16
CA THR A 21 19.06 -10.23 4.35
C THR A 21 18.27 -11.50 4.00
N LYS A 22 18.44 -12.56 4.81
CA LYS A 22 17.63 -13.80 4.70
C LYS A 22 16.20 -13.59 5.17
N ILE A 23 15.96 -12.58 6.02
CA ILE A 23 14.66 -12.23 6.58
C ILE A 23 14.03 -11.17 5.67
N ALA A 24 12.76 -11.33 5.30
CA ALA A 24 12.04 -10.35 4.52
C ALA A 24 11.92 -9.03 5.33
N LYS A 25 12.11 -7.89 4.67
CA LYS A 25 12.28 -6.57 5.30
C LYS A 25 11.17 -6.17 6.28
N GLN A 26 9.95 -6.56 6.02
CA GLN A 26 8.79 -6.27 6.88
C GLN A 26 8.85 -6.99 8.24
N TYR A 27 9.74 -7.97 8.39
CA TYR A 27 9.98 -8.71 9.64
C TYR A 27 11.30 -8.31 10.32
N LEU A 28 12.05 -7.34 9.75
CA LEU A 28 13.19 -6.75 10.46
C LEU A 28 12.68 -5.99 11.66
N GLU A 29 13.42 -6.07 12.76
CA GLU A 29 12.99 -5.51 14.04
C GLU A 29 13.52 -4.10 14.26
N ILE A 30 12.68 -3.25 14.85
CA ILE A 30 13.01 -2.00 15.50
C ILE A 30 12.50 -2.13 16.94
N ASP A 31 13.34 -1.91 17.94
CA ASP A 31 13.00 -2.08 19.38
C ASP A 31 12.37 -3.45 19.72
N GLY A 32 12.90 -4.52 19.12
CA GLY A 32 12.42 -5.88 19.37
C GLY A 32 11.03 -6.18 18.80
N LYS A 33 10.53 -5.35 17.87
CA LYS A 33 9.24 -5.57 17.19
C LYS A 33 9.42 -5.51 15.68
N PRO A 34 8.80 -6.43 14.92
CA PRO A 34 8.86 -6.39 13.47
C PRO A 34 8.35 -5.06 12.91
N LEU A 35 8.95 -4.59 11.82
CA LEU A 35 8.53 -3.37 11.12
C LEU A 35 7.03 -3.38 10.79
N LEU A 36 6.51 -4.55 10.40
CA LEU A 36 5.09 -4.77 10.11
C LEU A 36 4.19 -4.50 11.31
N TYR A 37 4.66 -4.75 12.54
CA TYR A 37 3.90 -4.43 13.76
C TYR A 37 3.54 -2.94 13.81
N TYR A 38 4.51 -2.06 13.55
CA TYR A 38 4.28 -0.61 13.60
C TYR A 38 3.29 -0.15 12.52
N THR A 39 3.41 -0.71 11.30
CA THR A 39 2.45 -0.43 10.24
C THR A 39 1.04 -0.86 10.65
N LEU A 40 0.86 -2.11 11.08
CA LEU A 40 -0.44 -2.63 11.49
C LEU A 40 -1.04 -1.85 12.66
N LEU A 41 -0.19 -1.41 13.62
CA LEU A 41 -0.63 -0.67 14.80
C LEU A 41 -1.35 0.64 14.46
N VAL A 42 -0.91 1.35 13.41
CA VAL A 42 -1.56 2.59 12.96
C VAL A 42 -2.99 2.28 12.47
N PHE A 43 -3.16 1.26 11.63
CA PHE A 43 -4.47 0.86 11.12
C PHE A 43 -5.37 0.26 12.20
N GLU A 44 -4.80 -0.50 13.15
CA GLU A 44 -5.53 -1.04 14.30
C GLU A 44 -6.11 0.06 15.18
N ARG A 45 -5.33 1.13 15.44
CA ARG A 45 -5.72 2.25 16.29
C ARG A 45 -6.60 3.28 15.58
N SER A 46 -6.55 3.35 14.26
CA SER A 46 -7.31 4.34 13.49
C SER A 46 -8.83 4.17 13.66
N PRO A 47 -9.57 5.20 14.05
CA PRO A 47 -11.03 5.15 14.12
C PRO A 47 -11.69 5.04 12.74
N ARG A 48 -10.92 5.29 11.67
CA ARG A 48 -11.41 5.19 10.29
C ARG A 48 -11.46 3.76 9.79
N ILE A 49 -10.53 2.91 10.21
CA ILE A 49 -10.41 1.56 9.71
C ILE A 49 -11.30 0.59 10.52
N ASP A 50 -12.17 -0.11 9.83
CA ASP A 50 -13.04 -1.12 10.43
C ASP A 50 -12.40 -2.51 10.40
N LYS A 51 -11.76 -2.90 9.29
CA LYS A 51 -11.10 -4.19 9.11
C LYS A 51 -9.79 -4.08 8.34
N ILE A 52 -8.92 -5.06 8.55
CA ILE A 52 -7.61 -5.19 7.89
C ILE A 52 -7.54 -6.57 7.25
N ILE A 53 -7.12 -6.61 5.97
CA ILE A 53 -6.66 -7.82 5.28
C ILE A 53 -5.14 -7.72 5.17
N LEU A 54 -4.43 -8.70 5.72
CA LEU A 54 -2.98 -8.76 5.63
C LEU A 54 -2.56 -9.77 4.55
N THR A 55 -1.78 -9.33 3.56
CA THR A 55 -1.23 -10.24 2.55
C THR A 55 0.24 -10.54 2.84
N VAL A 56 0.61 -11.81 2.90
CA VAL A 56 1.97 -12.29 3.19
C VAL A 56 2.51 -13.18 2.06
N GLY A 57 3.80 -13.49 2.07
CA GLY A 57 4.46 -14.19 0.95
C GLY A 57 4.30 -15.71 0.95
N SER A 58 3.93 -16.33 2.08
CA SER A 58 3.78 -17.79 2.19
C SER A 58 2.90 -18.21 3.35
N GLU A 59 2.49 -19.47 3.39
CA GLU A 59 1.71 -20.06 4.48
C GLU A 59 2.46 -20.01 5.83
N GLU A 60 3.78 -20.22 5.83
CA GLU A 60 4.60 -20.12 7.04
C GLU A 60 4.56 -18.69 7.61
N GLN A 61 4.47 -17.70 6.75
CA GLN A 61 4.36 -16.29 7.18
C GLN A 61 2.97 -15.98 7.73
N ILE A 62 1.92 -16.68 7.34
CA ILE A 62 0.59 -16.58 7.99
C ILE A 62 0.72 -16.98 9.46
N SER A 63 1.24 -18.19 9.73
CA SER A 63 1.44 -18.68 11.08
C SER A 63 2.35 -17.77 11.90
N TYR A 64 3.48 -17.33 11.31
CA TYR A 64 4.38 -16.38 11.94
C TYR A 64 3.67 -15.08 12.35
N CYS A 65 2.94 -14.45 11.44
CA CYS A 65 2.22 -13.21 11.77
C CYS A 65 1.18 -13.42 12.86
N GLN A 66 0.43 -14.52 12.82
CA GLN A 66 -0.56 -14.83 13.83
C GLN A 66 0.04 -15.04 15.24
N GLU A 67 1.16 -15.77 15.32
CA GLU A 67 1.77 -16.17 16.58
C GLU A 67 2.70 -15.11 17.18
N THR A 68 3.40 -14.33 16.33
CA THR A 68 4.42 -13.38 16.80
C THR A 68 3.98 -11.93 16.75
N ILE A 69 2.94 -11.59 15.97
CA ILE A 69 2.47 -10.22 15.84
C ILE A 69 1.02 -10.06 16.32
N LEU A 70 0.08 -10.80 15.71
CA LEU A 70 -1.33 -10.49 15.92
C LEU A 70 -1.82 -10.87 17.33
N ARG A 71 -1.61 -12.12 17.74
CA ARG A 71 -2.04 -12.61 19.06
C ARG A 71 -1.33 -11.93 20.22
N PRO A 72 0.04 -11.84 20.24
CA PRO A 72 0.76 -11.23 21.37
C PRO A 72 0.43 -9.76 21.61
N TYR A 73 0.13 -9.02 20.54
CA TYR A 73 -0.18 -7.59 20.65
C TYR A 73 -1.68 -7.26 20.56
N GLY A 74 -2.54 -8.28 20.50
CA GLY A 74 -3.99 -8.12 20.62
C GLY A 74 -4.68 -7.41 19.47
N PHE A 75 -4.21 -7.60 18.22
CA PHE A 75 -4.85 -7.04 17.04
C PHE A 75 -6.26 -7.62 16.83
N GLN A 76 -7.27 -6.77 16.73
CA GLN A 76 -8.69 -7.15 16.63
C GLN A 76 -9.29 -6.86 15.25
N LYS A 77 -8.72 -5.90 14.50
CA LYS A 77 -9.25 -5.52 13.20
C LYS A 77 -8.73 -6.39 12.06
N VAL A 78 -7.65 -7.15 12.25
CA VAL A 78 -7.14 -8.07 11.24
C VAL A 78 -8.14 -9.23 11.09
N ALA A 79 -8.95 -9.15 10.02
CA ALA A 79 -10.01 -10.13 9.74
C ALA A 79 -9.43 -11.41 9.11
N SER A 80 -8.45 -11.26 8.20
CA SER A 80 -7.77 -12.42 7.61
C SER A 80 -6.31 -12.10 7.27
N VAL A 81 -5.48 -13.15 7.30
CA VAL A 81 -4.10 -13.16 6.80
C VAL A 81 -4.07 -14.14 5.65
N ILE A 82 -3.71 -13.69 4.47
CA ILE A 82 -3.78 -14.47 3.25
C ILE A 82 -2.44 -14.47 2.50
N THR A 83 -2.18 -15.49 1.71
CA THR A 83 -1.03 -15.53 0.83
C THR A 83 -1.23 -14.57 -0.34
N GLY A 84 -0.26 -13.71 -0.60
CA GLY A 84 -0.22 -12.84 -1.78
C GLY A 84 0.20 -13.59 -3.05
N GLY A 85 0.30 -12.85 -4.15
CA GLY A 85 0.74 -13.40 -5.43
C GLY A 85 2.20 -13.09 -5.74
N LYS A 86 2.61 -13.42 -6.96
CA LYS A 86 3.99 -13.28 -7.46
C LYS A 86 4.42 -11.82 -7.55
N GLU A 87 3.54 -10.97 -8.06
CA GLU A 87 3.76 -9.54 -8.20
C GLU A 87 2.96 -8.75 -7.14
N ARG A 88 3.30 -7.47 -6.95
CA ARG A 88 2.59 -6.61 -6.00
C ARG A 88 1.09 -6.53 -6.33
N TYR A 89 0.75 -6.34 -7.59
CA TYR A 89 -0.65 -6.25 -8.03
C TYR A 89 -1.42 -7.57 -7.85
N ASP A 90 -0.76 -8.74 -7.99
CA ASP A 90 -1.41 -10.03 -7.68
C ASP A 90 -1.79 -10.10 -6.19
N SER A 91 -0.91 -9.62 -5.30
CA SER A 91 -1.20 -9.58 -3.86
C SER A 91 -2.36 -8.63 -3.52
N VAL A 92 -2.44 -7.49 -4.20
CA VAL A 92 -3.59 -6.57 -4.07
C VAL A 92 -4.87 -7.23 -4.55
N TRP A 93 -4.83 -7.91 -5.70
CA TRP A 93 -6.01 -8.62 -6.24
C TRP A 93 -6.51 -9.70 -5.28
N MET A 94 -5.61 -10.48 -4.67
CA MET A 94 -5.98 -11.46 -3.63
C MET A 94 -6.64 -10.77 -2.43
N GLY A 95 -6.08 -9.63 -1.99
CA GLY A 95 -6.66 -8.82 -0.91
C GLY A 95 -8.05 -8.28 -1.24
N LEU A 96 -8.26 -7.76 -2.46
CA LEU A 96 -9.57 -7.27 -2.91
C LEU A 96 -10.62 -8.40 -2.98
N LYS A 97 -10.22 -9.60 -3.41
CA LYS A 97 -11.11 -10.78 -3.36
C LYS A 97 -11.47 -11.14 -1.92
N ALA A 98 -10.51 -11.15 -1.01
CA ALA A 98 -10.78 -11.42 0.40
C ALA A 98 -11.72 -10.36 1.03
N VAL A 99 -11.62 -9.09 0.65
CA VAL A 99 -12.60 -8.07 1.06
C VAL A 99 -14.00 -8.43 0.61
N LYS A 100 -14.15 -8.91 -0.64
CA LYS A 100 -15.45 -9.27 -1.21
C LYS A 100 -16.06 -10.54 -0.58
N ASP A 101 -15.20 -11.53 -0.33
CA ASP A 101 -15.63 -12.88 0.03
C ASP A 101 -15.75 -13.07 1.55
N ASP A 102 -14.87 -12.44 2.35
CA ASP A 102 -14.72 -12.68 3.78
C ASP A 102 -15.33 -11.58 4.66
N LEU A 103 -15.60 -10.38 4.11
CA LEU A 103 -16.10 -9.25 4.89
C LEU A 103 -17.59 -8.99 4.64
N PRO A 104 -18.27 -8.25 5.55
CA PRO A 104 -19.66 -7.85 5.37
C PRO A 104 -19.88 -7.06 4.06
N LYS A 105 -21.10 -7.11 3.53
CA LYS A 105 -21.46 -6.39 2.30
C LYS A 105 -21.11 -4.90 2.31
N GLU A 106 -21.17 -4.27 3.48
CA GLU A 106 -20.80 -2.87 3.67
C GLU A 106 -19.35 -2.57 3.27
N ALA A 107 -18.46 -3.57 3.32
CA ALA A 107 -17.06 -3.43 2.89
C ALA A 107 -16.97 -3.24 1.37
N THR A 108 -17.85 -3.91 0.59
CA THR A 108 -17.90 -3.77 -0.88
C THR A 108 -18.60 -2.49 -1.35
N GLU A 109 -19.30 -1.81 -0.45
CA GLU A 109 -19.90 -0.49 -0.67
C GLU A 109 -19.04 0.65 -0.09
N GLY A 110 -17.90 0.31 0.50
CA GLY A 110 -17.02 1.19 1.26
C GLY A 110 -15.77 1.65 0.54
N ILE A 111 -14.77 2.00 1.34
CA ILE A 111 -13.48 2.50 0.89
C ILE A 111 -12.38 1.49 1.26
N VAL A 112 -11.43 1.29 0.34
CA VAL A 112 -10.25 0.45 0.54
C VAL A 112 -8.98 1.28 0.55
N PHE A 113 -8.15 1.09 1.57
CA PHE A 113 -6.81 1.64 1.71
C PHE A 113 -5.79 0.54 1.39
N ILE A 114 -5.05 0.68 0.31
CA ILE A 114 -3.97 -0.25 -0.07
C ILE A 114 -2.65 0.32 0.43
N HIS A 115 -1.97 -0.41 1.32
CA HIS A 115 -0.79 0.12 2.00
C HIS A 115 0.37 -0.87 2.04
N ASP A 116 1.58 -0.37 1.81
CA ASP A 116 2.82 -1.16 1.93
C ASP A 116 3.15 -1.43 3.40
N GLY A 117 3.25 -2.70 3.81
CA GLY A 117 3.64 -3.11 5.16
C GLY A 117 5.02 -2.65 5.61
N ALA A 118 5.82 -2.13 4.68
CA ALA A 118 7.13 -1.55 4.93
C ALA A 118 7.14 -0.01 5.04
N ARG A 119 5.98 0.62 5.34
CA ARG A 119 5.85 2.07 5.63
C ARG A 119 5.27 2.28 7.03
N PRO A 120 6.05 2.06 8.08
CA PRO A 120 5.54 2.09 9.46
C PRO A 120 5.20 3.49 9.98
N MET A 121 5.56 4.56 9.26
CA MET A 121 5.34 5.95 9.68
C MET A 121 4.14 6.61 8.98
N VAL A 122 3.20 5.84 8.43
CA VAL A 122 1.90 6.40 8.05
C VAL A 122 1.20 6.96 9.29
N SER A 123 0.58 8.13 9.18
CA SER A 123 -0.10 8.77 10.31
C SER A 123 -1.62 8.80 10.14
N GLU A 124 -2.34 8.96 11.25
CA GLU A 124 -3.80 9.14 11.21
C GLU A 124 -4.22 10.31 10.33
N ASP A 125 -3.45 11.41 10.34
CA ASP A 125 -3.75 12.58 9.47
C ASP A 125 -3.69 12.24 7.98
N ILE A 126 -2.78 11.35 7.56
CA ILE A 126 -2.71 10.86 6.18
C ILE A 126 -3.93 9.99 5.87
N LEU A 127 -4.31 9.10 6.79
CA LEU A 127 -5.50 8.25 6.63
C LEU A 127 -6.76 9.09 6.51
N GLU A 128 -6.91 10.12 7.34
CA GLU A 128 -8.06 11.02 7.32
C GLU A 128 -8.15 11.81 6.00
N ARG A 129 -7.04 12.40 5.53
CA ARG A 129 -7.03 13.11 4.24
C ARG A 129 -7.35 12.18 3.07
N CYS A 130 -6.76 10.98 3.05
CA CYS A 130 -7.06 9.99 2.02
C CYS A 130 -8.52 9.52 2.07
N PHE A 131 -9.10 9.38 3.27
CA PHE A 131 -10.52 9.07 3.42
C PHE A 131 -11.41 10.16 2.81
N GLN A 132 -11.16 11.42 3.16
CA GLN A 132 -11.94 12.56 2.66
C GLN A 132 -11.84 12.69 1.14
N ASP A 133 -10.64 12.55 0.58
CA ASP A 133 -10.43 12.64 -0.86
C ASP A 133 -11.05 11.42 -1.59
N ALA A 134 -10.96 10.22 -1.04
CA ALA A 134 -11.60 9.04 -1.62
C ALA A 134 -13.13 9.12 -1.57
N GLN A 135 -13.71 9.69 -0.50
CA GLN A 135 -15.15 9.96 -0.45
C GLN A 135 -15.61 10.95 -1.53
N LYS A 136 -14.77 11.93 -1.83
CA LYS A 136 -15.12 13.00 -2.79
C LYS A 136 -14.81 12.62 -4.24
N TYR A 137 -13.71 11.93 -4.46
CA TYR A 137 -13.14 11.69 -5.78
C TYR A 137 -13.07 10.21 -6.17
N ASN A 138 -13.52 9.29 -5.32
CA ASN A 138 -13.47 7.82 -5.45
C ASN A 138 -12.07 7.20 -5.59
N ALA A 139 -11.03 7.99 -5.87
CA ALA A 139 -9.66 7.54 -6.03
C ALA A 139 -8.66 8.60 -5.58
N CYS A 140 -7.74 8.26 -4.69
CA CYS A 140 -6.63 9.12 -4.32
C CYS A 140 -5.40 8.31 -3.89
N VAL A 141 -4.25 8.97 -3.92
CA VAL A 141 -2.99 8.40 -3.44
C VAL A 141 -2.24 9.40 -2.57
N ALA A 142 -1.72 8.95 -1.45
CA ALA A 142 -0.80 9.75 -0.67
C ALA A 142 0.47 10.03 -1.49
N ALA A 143 0.89 11.29 -1.58
CA ALA A 143 2.06 11.68 -2.33
C ALA A 143 2.70 12.94 -1.75
N VAL A 144 3.96 13.20 -2.09
CA VAL A 144 4.67 14.43 -1.72
C VAL A 144 5.33 15.05 -2.96
N PRO A 145 5.39 16.40 -3.05
CA PRO A 145 6.17 17.04 -4.12
C PRO A 145 7.64 16.61 -4.07
N VAL A 146 8.28 16.42 -5.22
CA VAL A 146 9.72 16.15 -5.24
C VAL A 146 10.52 17.38 -4.81
N LYS A 147 11.60 17.18 -4.05
CA LYS A 147 12.48 18.26 -3.58
C LYS A 147 13.59 18.57 -4.59
N ASP A 148 14.11 17.52 -5.20
CA ASP A 148 15.22 17.62 -6.15
C ASP A 148 14.73 17.84 -7.57
N THR A 149 15.62 18.32 -8.45
CA THR A 149 15.37 18.38 -9.88
C THR A 149 15.38 16.96 -10.45
N ILE A 150 14.29 16.57 -11.11
CA ILE A 150 14.16 15.27 -11.76
C ILE A 150 14.59 15.39 -13.23
N LYS A 151 15.34 14.42 -13.70
CA LYS A 151 15.69 14.23 -15.12
C LYS A 151 15.05 12.93 -15.62
N ILE A 152 14.47 12.98 -16.79
CA ILE A 152 14.13 11.79 -17.55
C ILE A 152 15.33 11.48 -18.42
N ALA A 153 15.84 10.25 -18.35
CA ALA A 153 17.00 9.83 -19.10
C ALA A 153 16.58 9.02 -20.34
N ASP A 154 17.38 9.10 -21.39
CA ASP A 154 17.31 8.19 -22.53
C ASP A 154 17.90 6.80 -22.19
N GLU A 155 17.89 5.88 -23.15
CA GLU A 155 18.40 4.52 -23.01
C GLU A 155 19.91 4.46 -22.72
N ASN A 156 20.66 5.51 -23.07
CA ASN A 156 22.11 5.63 -22.87
C ASN A 156 22.48 6.37 -21.57
N GLY A 157 21.49 6.81 -20.78
CA GLY A 157 21.69 7.50 -19.51
C GLY A 157 21.92 9.02 -19.65
N PHE A 158 21.72 9.60 -20.82
CA PHE A 158 21.75 11.06 -21.00
C PHE A 158 20.40 11.69 -20.64
N ALA A 159 20.44 12.94 -20.14
CA ALA A 159 19.22 13.66 -19.78
C ALA A 159 18.44 14.04 -21.05
N GLU A 160 17.27 13.46 -21.26
CA GLU A 160 16.37 13.74 -22.36
C GLU A 160 15.49 14.96 -22.05
N THR A 161 14.88 15.00 -20.86
CA THR A 161 14.00 16.10 -20.46
C THR A 161 14.04 16.37 -18.96
N THR A 162 13.61 17.58 -18.60
CA THR A 162 13.48 18.01 -17.19
C THR A 162 12.04 18.45 -16.96
N PRO A 163 11.21 17.62 -16.30
CA PRO A 163 9.83 18.01 -16.01
C PRO A 163 9.79 19.20 -15.04
N ARG A 164 8.74 19.99 -15.13
CA ARG A 164 8.48 21.07 -14.18
C ARG A 164 8.33 20.49 -12.78
N ARG A 165 9.25 20.84 -11.86
CA ARG A 165 9.30 20.31 -10.49
C ARG A 165 8.00 20.53 -9.71
N ASP A 166 7.32 21.66 -9.93
CA ASP A 166 6.03 21.98 -9.29
C ASP A 166 4.88 21.06 -9.70
N ARG A 167 5.09 20.19 -10.71
CA ARG A 167 4.12 19.21 -11.19
C ARG A 167 4.54 17.75 -10.95
N VAL A 168 5.70 17.52 -10.33
CA VAL A 168 6.21 16.17 -10.09
C VAL A 168 6.02 15.80 -8.63
N TRP A 169 5.34 14.67 -8.41
CA TRP A 169 5.05 14.14 -7.09
C TRP A 169 5.61 12.73 -6.93
N GLN A 170 6.10 12.45 -5.74
CA GLN A 170 6.55 11.11 -5.36
C GLN A 170 5.40 10.39 -4.67
N VAL A 171 4.87 9.35 -5.33
CA VAL A 171 3.73 8.58 -4.84
C VAL A 171 4.15 7.69 -3.68
N GLN A 172 3.30 7.65 -2.67
CA GLN A 172 3.42 6.82 -1.48
C GLN A 172 2.23 5.85 -1.39
N THR A 173 2.04 5.26 -0.23
CA THR A 173 0.81 4.61 0.21
C THR A 173 0.40 5.18 1.57
N PRO A 174 -0.91 5.20 1.93
CA PRO A 174 -1.99 4.45 1.28
C PRO A 174 -2.37 5.00 -0.10
N GLN A 175 -2.82 4.10 -0.95
CA GLN A 175 -3.57 4.40 -2.16
C GLN A 175 -5.01 3.99 -1.87
N THR A 176 -5.95 4.92 -2.02
CA THR A 176 -7.27 4.79 -1.40
C THR A 176 -8.36 4.99 -2.44
N PHE A 177 -9.30 4.05 -2.49
CA PHE A 177 -10.30 3.99 -3.54
C PHE A 177 -11.66 3.59 -2.99
N SER A 178 -12.76 3.97 -3.69
CA SER A 178 -14.01 3.24 -3.54
C SER A 178 -13.82 1.79 -3.97
N PHE A 179 -14.37 0.83 -3.20
CA PHE A 179 -14.14 -0.60 -3.46
C PHE A 179 -14.56 -1.00 -4.88
N GLY A 180 -15.74 -0.59 -5.34
CA GLY A 180 -16.22 -0.95 -6.68
C GLY A 180 -15.24 -0.53 -7.78
N LEU A 181 -14.78 0.72 -7.75
CA LEU A 181 -13.84 1.24 -8.76
C LEU A 181 -12.57 0.41 -8.85
N ILE A 182 -11.90 0.19 -7.71
CA ILE A 182 -10.61 -0.53 -7.70
C ILE A 182 -10.78 -2.01 -7.99
N TYR A 183 -11.88 -2.63 -7.52
CA TYR A 183 -12.16 -4.03 -7.78
C TYR A 183 -12.37 -4.28 -9.28
N ASP A 184 -13.18 -3.45 -9.96
CA ASP A 184 -13.46 -3.58 -11.39
C ASP A 184 -12.21 -3.31 -12.25
N ALA A 185 -11.39 -2.33 -11.87
CA ALA A 185 -10.11 -2.07 -12.54
C ALA A 185 -9.15 -3.27 -12.40
N TYR A 186 -9.06 -3.87 -11.21
CA TYR A 186 -8.23 -5.06 -10.99
C TYR A 186 -8.76 -6.33 -11.64
N ALA A 187 -10.08 -6.47 -11.78
CA ALA A 187 -10.69 -7.57 -12.57
C ALA A 187 -10.23 -7.50 -14.03
N GLN A 188 -10.26 -6.30 -14.63
CA GLN A 188 -9.77 -6.09 -16.00
C GLN A 188 -8.24 -6.34 -16.11
N LEU A 189 -7.45 -5.90 -15.12
CA LEU A 189 -6.01 -6.21 -15.09
C LEU A 189 -5.77 -7.72 -15.06
N ALA A 190 -6.52 -8.47 -14.23
CA ALA A 190 -6.39 -9.93 -14.14
C ALA A 190 -6.66 -10.66 -15.47
N GLU A 191 -7.58 -10.15 -16.27
CA GLU A 191 -7.89 -10.68 -17.59
C GLU A 191 -6.87 -10.29 -18.67
N GLN A 192 -6.21 -9.13 -18.54
CA GLN A 192 -5.40 -8.52 -19.60
C GLN A 192 -3.90 -8.44 -19.28
N LYS A 193 -3.45 -8.96 -18.14
CA LYS A 193 -2.05 -8.81 -17.69
C LYS A 193 -1.02 -9.30 -18.72
N ASP A 194 -1.30 -10.43 -19.39
CA ASP A 194 -0.38 -11.00 -20.38
C ASP A 194 -0.31 -10.11 -21.64
N THR A 195 -1.43 -9.49 -22.02
CA THR A 195 -1.49 -8.52 -23.12
C THR A 195 -0.68 -7.26 -22.81
N LEU A 196 -0.76 -6.75 -21.56
CA LEU A 196 0.02 -5.59 -21.12
C LEU A 196 1.52 -5.91 -21.10
N ALA A 197 1.88 -7.08 -20.58
CA ALA A 197 3.28 -7.54 -20.58
C ALA A 197 3.83 -7.64 -22.01
N GLY A 198 3.06 -8.17 -22.96
CA GLY A 198 3.40 -8.21 -24.38
C GLY A 198 3.58 -6.83 -25.03
N LYS A 199 2.94 -5.78 -24.50
CA LYS A 199 3.11 -4.38 -24.91
C LYS A 199 4.23 -3.65 -24.16
N GLY A 200 4.95 -4.32 -23.25
CA GLY A 200 5.99 -3.70 -22.43
C GLY A 200 5.45 -2.78 -21.31
N ILE A 201 4.14 -2.80 -21.05
CA ILE A 201 3.52 -1.99 -19.99
C ILE A 201 3.70 -2.70 -18.66
N LYS A 202 4.41 -2.05 -17.75
CA LYS A 202 4.63 -2.55 -16.38
C LYS A 202 3.80 -1.74 -15.39
N ILE A 203 2.84 -2.39 -14.76
CA ILE A 203 2.06 -1.79 -13.66
C ILE A 203 2.97 -1.58 -12.45
N THR A 204 3.04 -0.36 -11.96
CA THR A 204 3.92 0.05 -10.85
C THR A 204 3.19 0.25 -9.53
N ASP A 205 1.93 0.71 -9.59
CA ASP A 205 1.09 0.98 -8.42
C ASP A 205 -0.41 0.83 -8.72
N ASP A 206 -1.26 1.04 -7.70
CA ASP A 206 -2.71 0.84 -7.82
C ASP A 206 -3.39 1.99 -8.58
N ALA A 207 -2.84 3.20 -8.50
CA ALA A 207 -3.31 4.34 -9.28
C ALA A 207 -3.19 4.07 -10.79
N MET A 208 -2.06 3.53 -11.21
CA MET A 208 -1.83 3.18 -12.61
C MET A 208 -2.83 2.11 -13.11
N VAL A 209 -3.31 1.21 -12.23
CA VAL A 209 -4.36 0.25 -12.59
C VAL A 209 -5.66 1.00 -12.92
N VAL A 210 -6.08 1.93 -12.05
CA VAL A 210 -7.28 2.73 -12.28
C VAL A 210 -7.12 3.57 -13.56
N GLU A 211 -6.00 4.26 -13.75
CA GLU A 211 -5.70 5.08 -14.91
C GLU A 211 -5.65 4.29 -16.23
N THR A 212 -5.24 3.00 -16.17
CA THR A 212 -5.12 2.15 -17.36
C THR A 212 -6.46 1.57 -17.79
N PHE A 213 -7.33 1.24 -16.85
CA PHE A 213 -8.56 0.49 -17.10
C PHE A 213 -9.85 1.29 -16.95
N THR A 214 -9.72 2.56 -16.56
CA THR A 214 -10.88 3.46 -16.40
C THR A 214 -10.55 4.87 -16.88
N ASP A 215 -11.58 5.68 -17.12
CA ASP A 215 -11.39 7.13 -17.39
C ASP A 215 -11.32 7.96 -16.11
N HIS A 216 -11.15 7.30 -14.94
CA HIS A 216 -11.21 7.96 -13.66
C HIS A 216 -9.87 8.61 -13.30
N GLN A 217 -9.91 9.87 -12.88
CA GLN A 217 -8.72 10.60 -12.44
C GLN A 217 -8.39 10.26 -10.98
N VAL A 218 -7.10 10.08 -10.69
CA VAL A 218 -6.62 9.83 -9.32
C VAL A 218 -6.14 11.12 -8.66
N LYS A 219 -6.71 11.45 -7.51
CA LYS A 219 -6.33 12.64 -6.74
C LYS A 219 -5.00 12.41 -6.02
N LEU A 220 -4.05 13.33 -6.15
CA LEU A 220 -2.86 13.38 -5.31
C LEU A 220 -3.22 14.02 -3.97
N THR A 221 -3.17 13.24 -2.89
CA THR A 221 -3.43 13.66 -1.52
C THR A 221 -2.11 13.91 -0.80
N GLU A 222 -2.01 14.98 -0.02
CA GLU A 222 -0.78 15.30 0.70
C GLU A 222 -0.42 14.21 1.70
N GLY A 223 0.72 13.55 1.46
CA GLY A 223 1.36 12.58 2.32
C GLY A 223 2.31 13.21 3.33
N SER A 224 3.43 12.55 3.60
CA SER A 224 4.49 13.08 4.46
C SER A 224 5.85 12.56 4.02
N TYR A 225 6.88 13.39 4.07
CA TYR A 225 8.27 12.94 3.86
C TYR A 225 8.74 11.94 4.93
N ARG A 226 8.08 11.93 6.10
CA ARG A 226 8.32 10.92 7.14
C ARG A 226 7.71 9.55 6.80
N ASN A 227 6.71 9.48 5.91
CA ASN A 227 6.08 8.23 5.46
C ASN A 227 6.97 7.51 4.44
N LEU A 228 8.22 7.29 4.80
CA LEU A 228 9.19 6.59 3.96
C LEU A 228 8.87 5.10 3.85
N LYS A 229 9.28 4.50 2.74
CA LYS A 229 9.25 3.06 2.54
C LYS A 229 10.62 2.49 2.92
N VAL A 230 10.68 1.67 3.94
CA VAL A 230 11.90 0.94 4.28
C VAL A 230 12.20 -0.05 3.14
N THR A 231 13.31 0.18 2.46
CA THR A 231 13.65 -0.53 1.21
C THR A 231 15.08 -1.04 1.22
N THR A 232 15.98 -0.32 1.86
CA THR A 232 17.40 -0.63 2.01
C THR A 232 17.80 -0.59 3.49
N PRO A 233 18.95 -1.20 3.88
CA PRO A 233 19.41 -1.18 5.27
C PRO A 233 19.57 0.23 5.86
N GLU A 234 19.94 1.22 5.02
CA GLU A 234 20.13 2.61 5.42
C GLU A 234 18.84 3.30 5.87
N ASP A 235 17.66 2.76 5.45
CA ASP A 235 16.36 3.30 5.84
C ASP A 235 16.01 2.95 7.30
N LEU A 236 16.57 1.86 7.87
CA LEU A 236 16.21 1.39 9.21
C LEU A 236 16.53 2.40 10.32
N PRO A 237 17.74 2.98 10.41
CA PRO A 237 18.04 3.99 11.43
C PRO A 237 17.15 5.23 11.32
N LEU A 238 16.75 5.60 10.11
CA LEU A 238 15.85 6.72 9.89
C LEU A 238 14.41 6.38 10.31
N ALA A 239 13.96 5.16 10.02
CA ALA A 239 12.67 4.67 10.48
C ALA A 239 12.59 4.63 12.01
N GLU A 240 13.62 4.08 12.67
CA GLU A 240 13.74 4.06 14.13
C GLU A 240 13.66 5.46 14.73
N LYS A 241 14.45 6.41 14.22
CA LYS A 241 14.39 7.81 14.65
C LYS A 241 13.00 8.41 14.53
N TYR A 242 12.28 8.12 13.45
CA TYR A 242 10.95 8.67 13.24
C TYR A 242 9.87 8.02 14.12
N LEU A 243 10.02 6.76 14.48
CA LEU A 243 9.12 6.08 15.40
C LEU A 243 9.24 6.62 16.85
N HIS A 244 10.40 7.18 17.22
CA HIS A 244 10.66 7.77 18.55
C HIS A 244 10.37 9.28 18.63
N SER A 245 9.99 9.94 17.57
CA SER A 245 9.76 11.39 17.49
C SER A 245 8.27 11.72 17.29
#